data_78c8c61ec93ba4b74625f65c1a6519f2
#
_entry.id   78c8c61ec93ba4b74625f65c1a6519f2
#
_cell.length_a   1.000
_cell.length_b   1.000
_cell.length_c   1.000
_cell.angle_alpha   90.00
_cell.angle_beta   90.00
_cell.angle_gamma   90.00
#
_symmetry.space_group_name_H-M   'P 1'
#
loop_
_entity.id
_entity.type
_entity.pdbx_description
1 polymer ?
#
loop_
_entity_poly.entity_id
_entity_poly.type
_entity_poly.pdbx_seq_one_letter_code
_entity_poly.pdbx_strand_id
1 'polypeptide(L)' 'MKPSEIRALSDKELVEKLDDLKSELFNLRFQHAINQLDNPVRIKEVKRDIARTLTVIRAKELEAAKAEREAE' A
#
# COMPACT_ATOMS: atom_id res chain seq x y z
N MET A 1 7.55 -3.51 4.76
CA MET A 1 6.41 -3.82 5.69
C MET A 1 6.08 -5.30 5.63
N LYS A 2 5.76 -5.87 6.77
CA LYS A 2 5.32 -7.27 6.83
C LYS A 2 3.82 -7.35 6.54
N PRO A 3 3.35 -8.39 5.84
CA PRO A 3 1.91 -8.54 5.57
C PRO A 3 1.04 -8.55 6.84
N SER A 4 1.54 -9.12 7.93
CA SER A 4 0.81 -9.15 9.20
C SER A 4 0.59 -7.75 9.78
N GLU A 5 1.56 -6.85 9.62
CA GLU A 5 1.44 -5.46 10.06
C GLU A 5 0.37 -4.72 9.26
N ILE A 6 0.34 -4.94 7.96
CA ILE A 6 -0.66 -4.32 7.09
C ILE A 6 -2.06 -4.80 7.43
N ARG A 7 -2.22 -6.11 7.68
CA ARG A 7 -3.53 -6.70 8.05
C ARG A 7 -4.05 -6.21 9.38
N ALA A 8 -3.18 -5.79 10.29
CA ALA A 8 -3.56 -5.27 11.59
C ALA A 8 -4.11 -3.85 11.54
N LEU A 9 -3.93 -3.13 10.43
CA LEU A 9 -4.39 -1.76 10.27
C LEU A 9 -5.90 -1.70 10.00
N SER A 10 -6.56 -0.66 10.52
CA SER A 10 -7.96 -0.39 10.21
C SER A 10 -8.08 0.08 8.75
N ASP A 11 -9.31 0.09 8.21
CA ASP A 11 -9.54 0.53 6.83
C ASP A 11 -9.06 1.96 6.60
N LYS A 12 -9.31 2.85 7.56
CA LYS A 12 -8.85 4.24 7.49
C LYS A 12 -7.33 4.32 7.48
N GLU A 13 -6.68 3.55 8.37
CA GLU A 13 -5.21 3.51 8.45
C GLU A 13 -4.60 2.95 7.17
N LEU A 14 -5.24 1.96 6.55
CA LEU A 14 -4.80 1.39 5.27
C LEU A 14 -4.82 2.43 4.16
N VAL A 15 -5.88 3.23 4.07
CA VAL A 15 -6.00 4.29 3.06
C VAL A 15 -4.93 5.36 3.29
N GLU A 16 -4.73 5.78 4.53
CA GLU A 16 -3.70 6.75 4.88
C GLU A 16 -2.30 6.22 4.55
N LYS A 17 -2.04 4.95 4.86
CA LYS A 17 -0.77 4.31 4.55
C LYS A 17 -0.52 4.24 3.05
N LEU A 18 -1.56 3.92 2.28
CA LEU A 18 -1.47 3.88 0.83
C LEU A 18 -1.13 5.26 0.26
N ASP A 19 -1.77 6.32 0.76
CA ASP A 19 -1.48 7.68 0.32
C ASP A 19 -0.05 8.08 0.65
N ASP A 20 0.44 7.76 1.84
CA ASP A 20 1.82 8.02 2.25
C ASP A 20 2.81 7.31 1.34
N LEU A 21 2.54 6.05 1.02
CA LEU A 21 3.41 5.26 0.13
C LEU A 21 3.42 5.81 -1.30
N LYS A 22 2.27 6.26 -1.80
CA LYS A 22 2.19 6.88 -3.13
C LYS A 22 2.97 8.19 -3.18
N SER A 23 2.89 9.00 -2.13
CA SER A 23 3.65 10.25 -2.02
C SER A 23 5.15 9.98 -1.99
N GLU A 24 5.57 8.98 -1.22
CA GLU A 24 6.97 8.56 -1.15
C GLU A 24 7.46 8.08 -2.51
N LEU A 25 6.67 7.27 -3.22
CA LEU A 25 7.02 6.79 -4.55
C LEU A 25 7.20 7.94 -5.54
N PHE A 26 6.29 8.91 -5.50
CA PHE A 26 6.38 10.09 -6.36
C PHE A 26 7.69 10.85 -6.12
N ASN A 27 8.02 11.11 -4.85
CA ASN A 27 9.25 11.80 -4.47
C ASN A 27 10.50 11.02 -4.90
N LEU A 28 10.50 9.71 -4.71
CA LEU A 28 11.62 8.86 -5.10
C LEU A 28 11.83 8.85 -6.61
N ARG A 29 10.75 8.79 -7.38
CA ARG A 29 10.84 8.86 -8.85
C ARG A 29 11.36 10.20 -9.32
N PHE A 30 10.94 11.28 -8.67
CA PHE A 30 11.43 12.62 -8.98
C PHE A 30 12.93 12.72 -8.70
N GLN A 31 13.38 12.25 -7.55
CA GLN A 31 14.80 12.24 -7.19
C GLN A 31 15.62 11.39 -8.17
N HIS A 32 15.10 10.26 -8.59
CA HIS A 32 15.76 9.39 -9.56
C HIS A 32 15.88 10.09 -10.92
N ALA A 33 14.84 10.79 -11.37
CA ALA A 33 14.83 11.50 -12.65
C ALA A 33 15.88 12.61 -12.70
N ILE A 34 16.18 13.23 -11.56
CA ILE A 34 17.20 14.29 -11.48
C ILE A 34 18.57 13.77 -11.00
N ASN A 35 18.74 12.46 -11.00
CA ASN A 35 20.01 11.79 -10.63
C ASN A 35 20.47 12.06 -9.19
N GLN A 36 19.55 12.34 -8.27
CA GLN A 36 19.87 12.55 -6.86
C GLN A 36 19.61 11.32 -6.00
N LEU A 37 19.04 10.28 -6.57
CA LEU A 37 18.77 9.03 -5.86
C LEU A 37 19.85 8.01 -6.21
N ASP A 38 20.68 7.65 -5.23
CA ASP A 38 21.79 6.72 -5.41
C ASP A 38 21.35 5.26 -5.44
N ASN A 39 20.19 4.95 -4.87
CA ASN A 39 19.75 3.56 -4.71
C ASN A 39 18.30 3.36 -5.19
N PRO A 40 18.11 2.80 -6.40
CA PRO A 40 16.76 2.55 -6.95
C PRO A 40 16.02 1.41 -6.24
N VAL A 41 16.69 0.65 -5.37
CA VAL A 41 16.05 -0.44 -4.61
C VAL A 41 14.90 0.09 -3.75
N ARG A 42 15.02 1.30 -3.21
CA ARG A 42 13.95 1.91 -2.41
C ARG A 42 12.66 2.08 -3.20
N ILE A 43 12.73 2.42 -4.48
CA ILE A 43 11.58 2.51 -5.37
C ILE A 43 10.87 1.16 -5.47
N LYS A 44 11.63 0.08 -5.62
CA LYS A 44 11.07 -1.28 -5.70
C LYS A 44 10.40 -1.69 -4.39
N GLU A 45 11.01 -1.36 -3.26
CA GLU A 45 10.45 -1.64 -1.94
C GLU A 45 9.11 -0.92 -1.73
N VAL A 46 9.04 0.36 -2.08
CA VAL A 46 7.81 1.15 -1.95
C VAL A 46 6.72 0.60 -2.86
N LYS A 47 7.04 0.24 -4.10
CA LYS A 47 6.09 -0.39 -5.01
C LYS A 47 5.53 -1.69 -4.45
N ARG A 48 6.36 -2.53 -3.83
CA ARG A 48 5.93 -3.76 -3.18
C ARG A 48 4.99 -3.48 -2.01
N ASP A 49 5.32 -2.48 -1.20
CA ASP A 49 4.49 -2.09 -0.06
C ASP A 49 3.13 -1.57 -0.51
N ILE A 50 3.09 -0.78 -1.60
CA ILE A 50 1.84 -0.33 -2.21
C ILE A 50 1.01 -1.52 -2.66
N ALA A 51 1.62 -2.47 -3.36
CA ALA A 51 0.93 -3.67 -3.84
C ALA A 51 0.36 -4.50 -2.69
N ARG A 52 1.13 -4.70 -1.62
CA ARG A 52 0.68 -5.42 -0.42
C ARG A 52 -0.48 -4.71 0.25
N THR A 53 -0.41 -3.39 0.39
CA THR A 53 -1.47 -2.59 1.00
C THR A 53 -2.75 -2.66 0.17
N LEU A 54 -2.66 -2.53 -1.14
CA LEU A 54 -3.80 -2.68 -2.05
C LEU A 54 -4.43 -4.07 -1.96
N THR A 55 -3.60 -5.10 -1.88
CA THR A 55 -4.07 -6.49 -1.75
C THR A 55 -4.88 -6.68 -0.46
N VAL A 56 -4.40 -6.13 0.66
CA VAL A 56 -5.11 -6.22 1.94
C VAL A 56 -6.42 -5.44 1.90
N ILE A 57 -6.42 -4.22 1.34
CA ILE A 57 -7.64 -3.42 1.18
C ILE A 57 -8.67 -4.19 0.37
N ARG A 58 -8.27 -4.77 -0.75
CA ARG A 58 -9.15 -5.54 -1.62
C ARG A 58 -9.70 -6.77 -0.91
N ALA A 59 -8.86 -7.48 -0.17
CA ALA A 59 -9.30 -8.64 0.60
C ALA A 59 -10.35 -8.27 1.64
N LYS A 60 -10.18 -7.15 2.34
CA LYS A 60 -11.16 -6.66 3.31
C LYS A 60 -12.47 -6.25 2.66
N GLU A 61 -12.41 -5.62 1.50
CA GLU A 61 -13.62 -5.27 0.73
C GLU A 61 -14.39 -6.52 0.30
N LEU A 62 -13.69 -7.56 -0.15
CA LEU A 62 -14.29 -8.83 -0.54
C LEU A 62 -14.92 -9.53 0.65
N GLU A 63 -14.29 -9.52 1.81
CA GLU A 63 -14.85 -10.10 3.03
C GLU A 63 -16.11 -9.36 3.47
N ALA A 64 -16.12 -8.03 3.39
CA ALA A 64 -17.28 -7.23 3.71
C ALA A 64 -18.44 -7.51 2.76
N ALA A 65 -18.17 -7.61 1.46
CA ALA A 65 -19.18 -7.94 0.46
C ALA A 65 -19.76 -9.35 0.68
N LYS A 66 -18.90 -10.31 1.03
CA LYS A 66 -19.30 -11.67 1.34
C LYS A 66 -20.20 -11.72 2.59
N ALA A 67 -19.82 -10.99 3.64
CA ALA A 67 -20.61 -10.92 4.86
C ALA A 67 -21.99 -10.32 4.61
N GLU A 68 -22.09 -9.30 3.77
CA GLU A 68 -23.38 -8.72 3.38
C GLU A 68 -24.25 -9.72 2.65
N ARG A 69 -23.69 -10.52 1.74
CA ARG A 69 -24.44 -11.57 1.03
C ARG A 69 -24.92 -12.66 1.96
N GLU A 70 -24.09 -13.05 2.92
CA GLU A 70 -24.45 -14.09 3.89
C GLU A 70 -25.48 -13.61 4.90
N ALA A 71 -25.54 -12.31 5.14
CA ALA A 71 -26.52 -11.71 6.05
C ALA A 71 -27.93 -11.63 5.45
N GLU A 72 -28.06 -11.73 4.15
CA GLU A 72 -29.35 -11.79 3.45
C GLU A 72 -29.92 -13.20 3.49
#